data_273ef83dff5399cb4b579d969c85f666
#
_entry.id   273ef83dff5399cb4b579d969c85f666
#
_cell.length_a   1.000
_cell.length_b   1.000
_cell.length_c   1.000
_cell.angle_alpha   90.00
_cell.angle_beta   90.00
_cell.angle_gamma   90.00
#
_symmetry.space_group_name_H-M   'P 1'
#
loop_
_entity.id
_entity.type
_entity.pdbx_description
1 polymer ?
#
loop_
_entity_poly.entity_id
_entity_poly.type
_entity_poly.pdbx_seq_one_letter_code
_entity_poly.pdbx_strand_id
1 'polypeptide(L)'
;MRLARLGSFHQSRLSFMRILTRRMQAEGWRFDRPVFEIGDDGTGHAVYSAHGLERSYSLVAFAHDLPPEKRSDRVIAEAWDATFALFDGVPGADDIARLAQNVPLQEAGRVSERELSVSRANRSVRLWEHVVSALAAGCQPDPAQIEAVGYLMRTTAVYGSGKLGAADREMIANRPECAAPFQAEMLSVYLTRTFVRDLVQHMADARARDRSGGVAARLDPALARRLGIGNSTGLGMAPFLLNHPVLFNNWISARETALERVRSLPQASPQEVARFRDLFARARRSVAHWQTGHPGQAWKRSVLISDIDHLAGHLEGDVLSAPHPWDGLHLWAERSLSCEGQEWLVSLMLEPYGALVDDLTSAMACGEGETRRIAGAMTLGRLRQLVQRSHDWALAIDWDLPETTARVWYVSEEKLEPRLGERAEEPIAPYEQPLAPGRDVAALYHAMEGWPEEASVAEFLLRHSEHRHAVRRVQIVAEAPYAEIRDNTIACDLLPIDMLRCKLSFFGAMHFDPRSDRWVRICMFGNAPYPEELSARDGDFWIYPDPPETPDA
;
A
#
# COMPACT_ATOMS: atom_id res chain seq x y z
N MET A 1 -15.84 -11.70 -0.97
CA MET A 1 -14.38 -11.87 -0.83
C MET A 1 -13.97 -11.63 0.61
N ARG A 2 -12.96 -12.35 1.11
CA ARG A 2 -12.45 -12.21 2.49
C ARG A 2 -11.13 -11.45 2.48
N LEU A 3 -10.90 -10.57 3.44
CA LEU A 3 -9.65 -9.81 3.56
C LEU A 3 -8.44 -10.71 3.85
N ALA A 4 -8.64 -11.82 4.57
CA ALA A 4 -7.61 -12.84 4.78
C ALA A 4 -7.04 -13.38 3.46
N ARG A 5 -7.87 -13.48 2.44
CA ARG A 5 -7.48 -13.86 1.07
C ARG A 5 -6.72 -12.74 0.35
N LEU A 6 -7.05 -11.45 0.63
CA LEU A 6 -6.36 -10.31 0.04
C LEU A 6 -4.93 -10.13 0.50
N GLY A 7 -4.62 -10.55 1.71
CA GLY A 7 -3.32 -10.34 2.34
C GLY A 7 -2.28 -11.40 2.00
N SER A 8 -2.28 -12.00 0.82
CA SER A 8 -1.33 -13.04 0.43
C SER A 8 0.09 -12.50 0.20
N PHE A 9 1.03 -13.42 -0.04
CA PHE A 9 2.44 -13.11 -0.35
C PHE A 9 2.66 -12.66 -1.79
N HIS A 10 1.62 -12.36 -2.54
CA HIS A 10 1.71 -11.85 -3.89
C HIS A 10 1.04 -10.49 -4.03
N GLN A 11 1.65 -9.63 -4.83
CA GLN A 11 1.07 -8.34 -5.21
C GLN A 11 0.06 -8.54 -6.34
N SER A 12 -1.11 -7.94 -6.19
CA SER A 12 -2.06 -7.93 -7.29
C SER A 12 -1.49 -7.18 -8.50
N ARG A 13 -1.78 -7.68 -9.71
CA ARG A 13 -1.53 -6.92 -10.94
C ARG A 13 -2.17 -5.54 -10.91
N LEU A 14 -3.32 -5.42 -10.25
CA LEU A 14 -4.07 -4.17 -10.06
C LEU A 14 -3.63 -3.39 -8.80
N SER A 15 -2.44 -3.65 -8.25
CA SER A 15 -1.88 -2.83 -7.17
C SER A 15 -1.44 -1.45 -7.70
N PHE A 16 -1.58 -0.44 -6.85
CA PHE A 16 -1.40 0.95 -7.27
C PHE A 16 0.01 1.27 -7.78
N MET A 17 1.05 0.71 -7.16
CA MET A 17 2.43 0.87 -7.66
C MET A 17 2.63 0.25 -9.04
N ARG A 18 2.08 -0.94 -9.27
CA ARG A 18 2.22 -1.64 -10.55
C ARG A 18 1.43 -0.95 -11.66
N ILE A 19 0.25 -0.40 -11.35
CA ILE A 19 -0.54 0.41 -12.28
C ILE A 19 0.29 1.62 -12.73
N LEU A 20 0.88 2.37 -11.78
CA LEU A 20 1.70 3.52 -12.10
C LEU A 20 2.90 3.14 -12.96
N THR A 21 3.66 2.11 -12.56
CA THR A 21 4.89 1.70 -13.26
C THR A 21 4.57 1.29 -14.70
N ARG A 22 3.52 0.49 -14.92
CA ARG A 22 3.10 0.10 -16.28
C ARG A 22 2.63 1.29 -17.12
N ARG A 23 1.92 2.23 -16.51
CA ARG A 23 1.49 3.45 -17.21
C ARG A 23 2.68 4.28 -17.65
N MET A 24 3.61 4.59 -16.74
CA MET A 24 4.81 5.36 -17.06
C MET A 24 5.62 4.70 -18.20
N GLN A 25 5.72 3.37 -18.18
CA GLN A 25 6.39 2.61 -19.22
C GLN A 25 5.63 2.67 -20.57
N ALA A 26 4.31 2.39 -20.55
CA ALA A 26 3.50 2.34 -21.77
C ALA A 26 3.39 3.71 -22.47
N GLU A 27 3.33 4.79 -21.69
CA GLU A 27 3.24 6.16 -22.17
C GLU A 27 4.62 6.78 -22.46
N GLY A 28 5.72 6.08 -22.20
CA GLY A 28 7.09 6.55 -22.45
C GLY A 28 7.45 7.80 -21.65
N TRP A 29 7.10 7.84 -20.37
CA TRP A 29 7.42 8.98 -19.52
C TRP A 29 8.91 9.25 -19.49
N ARG A 30 9.28 10.53 -19.50
CA ARG A 30 10.65 10.99 -19.40
C ARG A 30 10.90 11.59 -18.03
N PHE A 31 12.13 11.45 -17.57
CA PHE A 31 12.53 11.92 -16.24
C PHE A 31 13.80 12.74 -16.35
N ASP A 32 13.88 13.80 -15.56
CA ASP A 32 15.10 14.59 -15.39
C ASP A 32 15.27 15.06 -13.94
N ARG A 33 16.43 15.65 -13.69
CA ARG A 33 16.79 16.23 -12.40
C ARG A 33 17.32 17.64 -12.63
N PRO A 34 16.42 18.63 -12.82
CA PRO A 34 16.82 20.00 -13.16
C PRO A 34 17.61 20.70 -12.05
N VAL A 35 17.39 20.32 -10.79
CA VAL A 35 18.07 20.91 -9.64
C VAL A 35 18.61 19.83 -8.72
N PHE A 36 19.87 19.99 -8.30
CA PHE A 36 20.48 19.16 -7.25
C PHE A 36 21.50 20.02 -6.50
N GLU A 37 21.02 20.79 -5.55
CA GLU A 37 21.79 21.71 -4.72
C GLU A 37 21.89 21.14 -3.30
N ILE A 38 22.63 20.05 -3.19
CA ILE A 38 22.92 19.38 -1.90
C ILE A 38 24.40 19.60 -1.59
N GLY A 39 24.67 20.16 -0.42
CA GLY A 39 26.03 20.35 0.08
C GLY A 39 26.73 19.07 0.49
N ASP A 40 28.03 19.11 0.74
CA ASP A 40 28.83 17.97 1.21
C ASP A 40 28.37 17.46 2.59
N ASP A 41 27.67 18.30 3.37
CA ASP A 41 27.00 17.94 4.62
C ASP A 41 25.68 17.16 4.41
N GLY A 42 25.24 17.04 3.15
CA GLY A 42 24.00 16.35 2.78
C GLY A 42 22.73 17.18 3.02
N THR A 43 22.86 18.50 3.23
CA THR A 43 21.72 19.42 3.33
C THR A 43 21.50 20.18 2.04
N GLY A 44 20.25 20.62 1.81
CA GLY A 44 19.90 21.40 0.62
C GLY A 44 18.61 20.91 -0.04
N HIS A 45 18.49 21.15 -1.33
CA HIS A 45 17.29 20.75 -2.05
C HIS A 45 17.60 20.16 -3.45
N ALA A 46 16.62 19.41 -3.96
CA ALA A 46 16.67 18.83 -5.29
C ALA A 46 15.28 18.78 -5.92
N VAL A 47 15.23 18.80 -7.25
CA VAL A 47 14.00 18.65 -8.03
C VAL A 47 14.14 17.48 -8.98
N TYR A 48 13.16 16.59 -8.96
CA TYR A 48 13.05 15.44 -9.85
C TYR A 48 11.74 15.56 -10.63
N SER A 49 11.82 15.70 -11.93
CA SER A 49 10.66 15.89 -12.80
C SER A 49 10.32 14.63 -13.57
N ALA A 50 9.02 14.35 -13.67
CA ALA A 50 8.43 13.29 -14.46
C ALA A 50 7.50 13.92 -15.51
N HIS A 51 7.77 13.64 -16.78
CA HIS A 51 7.05 14.21 -17.91
C HIS A 51 6.22 13.12 -18.58
N GLY A 52 4.92 13.13 -18.33
CA GLY A 52 3.95 12.29 -18.99
C GLY A 52 3.53 12.85 -20.37
N LEU A 53 2.47 12.30 -20.96
CA LEU A 53 2.00 12.71 -22.28
C LEU A 53 1.48 14.15 -22.31
N GLU A 54 0.71 14.55 -21.31
CA GLU A 54 0.05 15.86 -21.28
C GLU A 54 0.59 16.77 -20.17
N ARG A 55 1.11 16.20 -19.11
CA ARG A 55 1.49 16.93 -17.89
C ARG A 55 2.84 16.51 -17.37
N SER A 56 3.42 17.40 -16.59
CA SER A 56 4.63 17.15 -15.83
C SER A 56 4.34 17.26 -14.34
N TYR A 57 5.07 16.49 -13.56
CA TYR A 57 5.04 16.50 -12.10
C TYR A 57 6.46 16.56 -11.57
N SER A 58 6.69 17.26 -10.49
CA SER A 58 8.02 17.38 -9.91
C SER A 58 8.01 17.11 -8.42
N LEU A 59 8.90 16.22 -7.99
CA LEU A 59 9.21 16.08 -6.56
C LEU A 59 10.22 17.16 -6.17
N VAL A 60 9.84 18.05 -5.29
CA VAL A 60 10.76 18.98 -4.63
C VAL A 60 11.15 18.37 -3.29
N ALA A 61 12.42 18.02 -3.15
CA ALA A 61 12.98 17.37 -1.98
C ALA A 61 13.87 18.34 -1.21
N PHE A 62 13.68 18.43 0.12
CA PHE A 62 14.53 19.17 1.04
C PHE A 62 15.22 18.18 1.97
N ALA A 63 16.55 18.17 1.97
CA ALA A 63 17.36 17.35 2.86
C ALA A 63 17.85 18.19 4.05
N HIS A 64 17.83 17.59 5.23
CA HIS A 64 18.17 18.25 6.50
C HIS A 64 19.26 17.45 7.22
N ASP A 65 20.06 18.16 8.00
CA ASP A 65 20.98 17.53 8.93
C ASP A 65 20.31 17.31 10.29
N LEU A 66 19.98 16.08 10.58
CA LEU A 66 19.35 15.69 11.82
C LEU A 66 20.39 15.07 12.74
N PRO A 67 20.58 15.60 13.97
CA PRO A 67 21.45 14.99 14.95
C PRO A 67 21.07 13.52 15.21
N PRO A 68 22.03 12.61 15.43
CA PRO A 68 21.75 11.19 15.62
C PRO A 68 20.73 10.88 16.72
N GLU A 69 20.75 11.67 17.80
CA GLU A 69 19.83 11.52 18.94
C GLU A 69 18.37 11.84 18.61
N LYS A 70 18.12 12.61 17.54
CA LYS A 70 16.77 12.91 17.05
C LYS A 70 16.26 11.88 16.04
N ARG A 71 17.15 10.99 15.55
CA ARG A 71 16.76 9.93 14.64
C ARG A 71 16.10 8.80 15.40
N SER A 72 14.97 8.37 14.92
CA SER A 72 14.17 7.33 15.55
C SER A 72 13.66 6.35 14.51
N ASP A 73 13.58 5.09 14.89
CA ASP A 73 12.89 4.03 14.13
C ASP A 73 11.35 4.16 14.24
N ARG A 74 10.86 5.13 14.99
CA ARG A 74 9.44 5.38 15.18
C ARG A 74 8.82 6.04 13.94
N VAL A 75 7.59 5.72 13.67
CA VAL A 75 6.81 6.33 12.58
C VAL A 75 6.48 7.80 12.88
N ILE A 76 6.31 8.12 14.16
CA ILE A 76 6.09 9.49 14.63
C ILE A 76 7.40 9.99 15.20
N ALA A 77 8.03 10.90 14.49
CA ALA A 77 9.23 11.60 14.92
C ALA A 77 8.95 13.11 15.01
N GLU A 78 9.69 13.80 15.83
CA GLU A 78 9.60 15.25 15.98
C GLU A 78 10.34 16.01 14.88
N ALA A 79 11.29 15.34 14.23
CA ALA A 79 12.15 15.91 13.21
C ALA A 79 12.39 14.89 12.07
N TRP A 80 12.78 15.39 10.89
CA TRP A 80 12.85 14.64 9.66
C TRP A 80 14.18 14.88 8.94
N ASP A 81 14.78 13.82 8.39
CA ASP A 81 15.99 13.90 7.56
C ASP A 81 15.68 14.46 6.16
N ALA A 82 14.47 14.28 5.68
CA ALA A 82 14.03 14.84 4.40
C ALA A 82 12.52 15.11 4.41
N THR A 83 12.13 16.14 3.67
CA THR A 83 10.73 16.52 3.43
C THR A 83 10.50 16.74 1.95
N PHE A 84 9.28 16.48 1.48
CA PHE A 84 8.98 16.44 0.06
C PHE A 84 7.64 17.10 -0.23
N ALA A 85 7.57 17.76 -1.40
CA ALA A 85 6.31 18.12 -2.04
C ALA A 85 6.27 17.55 -3.46
N LEU A 86 5.19 16.87 -3.83
CA LEU A 86 4.90 16.59 -5.23
C LEU A 86 4.15 17.79 -5.80
N PHE A 87 4.77 18.42 -6.78
CA PHE A 87 4.31 19.66 -7.38
C PHE A 87 3.71 19.42 -8.76
N ASP A 88 2.60 20.10 -9.06
CA ASP A 88 1.94 20.05 -10.35
C ASP A 88 2.69 20.93 -11.36
N GLY A 89 3.38 20.32 -12.29
CA GLY A 89 4.25 20.98 -13.25
C GLY A 89 5.72 21.00 -12.85
N VAL A 90 6.49 21.87 -13.49
CA VAL A 90 7.90 22.13 -13.18
C VAL A 90 7.98 23.40 -12.34
N PRO A 91 8.55 23.35 -11.11
CA PRO A 91 8.64 24.53 -10.26
C PRO A 91 9.72 25.51 -10.77
N GLY A 92 9.40 26.80 -10.73
CA GLY A 92 10.39 27.87 -10.89
C GLY A 92 11.13 28.17 -9.58
N ALA A 93 12.11 29.08 -9.63
CA ALA A 93 12.88 29.48 -8.44
C ALA A 93 12.00 30.04 -7.34
N ASP A 94 10.98 30.84 -7.68
CA ASP A 94 10.03 31.41 -6.71
C ASP A 94 9.16 30.33 -6.06
N ASP A 95 8.75 29.30 -6.81
CA ASP A 95 8.03 28.14 -6.27
C ASP A 95 8.90 27.38 -5.26
N ILE A 96 10.16 27.13 -5.60
CA ILE A 96 11.11 26.42 -4.72
C ILE A 96 11.33 27.25 -3.44
N ALA A 97 11.55 28.55 -3.56
CA ALA A 97 11.74 29.44 -2.42
C ALA A 97 10.52 29.47 -1.49
N ARG A 98 9.31 29.48 -2.05
CA ARG A 98 8.06 29.39 -1.30
C ARG A 98 7.91 28.04 -0.60
N LEU A 99 8.20 26.95 -1.30
CA LEU A 99 8.13 25.60 -0.73
C LEU A 99 9.16 25.43 0.41
N ALA A 100 10.36 25.99 0.27
CA ALA A 100 11.40 25.93 1.30
C ALA A 100 11.00 26.59 2.63
N GLN A 101 10.07 27.55 2.61
CA GLN A 101 9.56 28.19 3.82
C GLN A 101 8.54 27.34 4.59
N ASN A 102 7.86 26.42 3.94
CA ASN A 102 6.74 25.68 4.52
C ASN A 102 7.00 24.17 4.61
N VAL A 103 7.44 23.54 3.52
CA VAL A 103 7.55 22.06 3.45
C VAL A 103 8.47 21.47 4.50
N PRO A 104 9.65 22.07 4.82
CA PRO A 104 10.50 21.60 5.90
C PRO A 104 9.85 21.62 7.27
N LEU A 105 9.06 22.64 7.57
CA LEU A 105 8.38 22.81 8.85
C LEU A 105 7.15 21.89 8.97
N GLN A 106 6.45 21.68 7.86
CA GLN A 106 5.23 20.86 7.76
C GLN A 106 4.10 21.26 8.75
N GLU A 107 4.09 22.51 9.17
CA GLU A 107 3.08 23.02 10.09
C GLU A 107 1.74 23.29 9.40
N ALA A 108 1.79 23.90 8.22
CA ALA A 108 0.61 24.26 7.46
C ALA A 108 0.13 23.18 6.47
N GLY A 109 0.95 22.14 6.24
CA GLY A 109 0.67 21.14 5.21
C GLY A 109 0.81 21.73 3.80
N ARG A 110 -0.14 21.47 2.92
CA ARG A 110 -0.21 22.06 1.58
C ARG A 110 -0.67 23.52 1.68
N VAL A 111 0.01 24.40 0.97
CA VAL A 111 -0.27 25.85 0.97
C VAL A 111 -0.94 26.29 -0.33
N SER A 112 -0.75 25.53 -1.43
CA SER A 112 -1.37 25.84 -2.72
C SER A 112 -1.94 24.59 -3.38
N GLU A 113 -2.79 24.79 -4.39
CA GLU A 113 -3.36 23.73 -5.20
C GLU A 113 -2.32 22.99 -6.05
N ARG A 114 -1.14 23.61 -6.28
CA ARG A 114 -0.05 22.98 -7.04
C ARG A 114 0.73 21.95 -6.23
N GLU A 115 0.56 21.88 -4.94
CA GLU A 115 1.16 20.86 -4.09
C GLU A 115 0.21 19.65 -4.02
N LEU A 116 0.48 18.61 -4.80
CA LEU A 116 -0.38 17.43 -4.87
C LEU A 116 -0.23 16.52 -3.66
N SER A 117 0.98 16.41 -3.10
CA SER A 117 1.21 15.73 -1.84
C SER A 117 2.38 16.35 -1.10
N VAL A 118 2.34 16.26 0.22
CA VAL A 118 3.47 16.61 1.10
C VAL A 118 3.83 15.38 1.92
N SER A 119 5.10 15.03 1.96
CA SER A 119 5.59 13.87 2.67
C SER A 119 6.92 14.14 3.36
N ARG A 120 7.34 13.19 4.19
CA ARG A 120 8.55 13.31 5.00
C ARG A 120 9.15 11.93 5.22
N ALA A 121 10.48 11.88 5.39
CA ALA A 121 11.18 10.62 5.60
C ALA A 121 12.36 10.77 6.57
N ASN A 122 12.68 9.66 7.24
CA ASN A 122 13.88 9.51 8.03
C ASN A 122 14.78 8.41 7.45
N ARG A 123 16.08 8.61 7.59
CA ARG A 123 17.11 7.63 7.24
C ARG A 123 16.91 6.36 8.06
N SER A 124 17.12 5.22 7.43
CA SER A 124 17.14 3.94 8.14
C SER A 124 18.32 3.91 9.11
N VAL A 125 18.04 3.77 10.40
CA VAL A 125 19.08 3.63 11.42
C VAL A 125 19.90 2.34 11.28
N ARG A 126 19.39 1.36 10.53
CA ARG A 126 20.05 0.06 10.33
C ARG A 126 20.90 0.00 9.06
N LEU A 127 20.54 0.75 8.01
CA LEU A 127 21.12 0.53 6.68
C LEU A 127 21.82 1.76 6.09
N TRP A 128 21.34 2.97 6.41
CA TRP A 128 21.86 4.19 5.78
C TRP A 128 23.36 4.34 5.93
N GLU A 129 23.84 4.33 7.16
CA GLU A 129 25.26 4.52 7.47
C GLU A 129 26.13 3.40 6.93
N HIS A 130 25.63 2.17 6.99
CA HIS A 130 26.32 1.01 6.41
C HIS A 130 26.57 1.21 4.90
N VAL A 131 25.55 1.60 4.15
CA VAL A 131 25.67 1.79 2.69
C VAL A 131 26.58 2.96 2.35
N VAL A 132 26.38 4.13 2.97
CA VAL A 132 27.25 5.31 2.74
C VAL A 132 28.72 5.00 3.06
N SER A 133 28.99 4.34 4.18
CA SER A 133 30.35 4.02 4.59
C SER A 133 31.02 2.97 3.70
N ALA A 134 30.29 1.95 3.26
CA ALA A 134 30.81 0.94 2.34
C ALA A 134 31.21 1.58 0.99
N LEU A 135 30.29 2.36 0.40
CA LEU A 135 30.58 3.05 -0.87
C LEU A 135 31.74 4.04 -0.75
N ALA A 136 31.78 4.82 0.35
CA ALA A 136 32.89 5.74 0.62
C ALA A 136 34.25 5.05 0.78
N ALA A 137 34.26 3.79 1.23
CA ALA A 137 35.44 2.94 1.32
C ALA A 137 35.80 2.24 0.00
N GLY A 138 35.08 2.51 -1.09
CA GLY A 138 35.30 1.88 -2.39
C GLY A 138 34.72 0.45 -2.51
N CYS A 139 33.86 0.04 -1.60
CA CYS A 139 33.27 -1.31 -1.55
C CYS A 139 31.76 -1.28 -1.79
N GLN A 140 31.17 -2.42 -2.19
CA GLN A 140 29.73 -2.58 -2.17
C GLN A 140 29.23 -2.88 -0.75
N PRO A 141 28.01 -2.42 -0.40
CA PRO A 141 27.38 -2.81 0.86
C PRO A 141 27.01 -4.30 0.85
N ASP A 142 26.93 -4.89 2.04
CA ASP A 142 26.56 -6.30 2.22
C ASP A 142 25.12 -6.56 1.68
N PRO A 143 24.94 -7.43 0.66
CA PRO A 143 23.65 -7.77 0.10
C PRO A 143 22.65 -8.31 1.12
N ALA A 144 23.10 -9.07 2.12
CA ALA A 144 22.24 -9.65 3.15
C ALA A 144 21.62 -8.56 4.05
N GLN A 145 22.39 -7.50 4.37
CA GLN A 145 21.85 -6.37 5.13
C GLN A 145 20.86 -5.54 4.30
N ILE A 146 21.12 -5.38 3.00
CA ILE A 146 20.17 -4.72 2.10
C ILE A 146 18.85 -5.50 2.07
N GLU A 147 18.91 -6.82 1.91
CA GLU A 147 17.73 -7.67 1.84
C GLU A 147 16.93 -7.67 3.17
N ALA A 148 17.61 -7.72 4.29
CA ALA A 148 16.98 -7.73 5.62
C ALA A 148 16.18 -6.43 5.92
N VAL A 149 16.51 -5.31 5.29
CA VAL A 149 15.87 -4.01 5.52
C VAL A 149 15.04 -3.52 4.33
N GLY A 150 15.58 -3.61 3.12
CA GLY A 150 14.91 -3.26 1.87
C GLY A 150 14.81 -1.76 1.57
N TYR A 151 15.23 -0.86 2.46
CA TYR A 151 15.10 0.59 2.25
C TYR A 151 16.17 1.41 2.98
N LEU A 152 16.55 2.53 2.37
CA LEU A 152 17.47 3.50 2.95
C LEU A 152 16.76 4.64 3.71
N MET A 153 15.57 5.01 3.26
CA MET A 153 14.70 5.95 3.96
C MET A 153 13.29 5.38 4.13
N ARG A 154 12.61 5.86 5.15
CA ARG A 154 11.25 5.50 5.50
C ARG A 154 10.37 6.73 5.52
N THR A 155 9.31 6.71 4.70
CA THR A 155 8.30 7.77 4.64
C THR A 155 7.09 7.46 5.51
N THR A 156 6.38 8.50 5.92
CA THR A 156 5.20 8.36 6.78
C THR A 156 3.88 8.74 6.13
N ALA A 157 3.88 9.36 4.95
CA ALA A 157 2.71 10.08 4.46
C ALA A 157 2.17 9.61 3.11
N VAL A 158 2.25 8.32 2.80
CA VAL A 158 1.84 7.80 1.48
C VAL A 158 0.32 7.81 1.27
N TYR A 159 -0.48 7.82 2.32
CA TYR A 159 -1.94 7.72 2.26
C TYR A 159 -2.61 8.41 3.45
N GLY A 160 -1.92 9.38 4.00
CA GLY A 160 -2.49 10.19 5.07
C GLY A 160 -3.60 11.09 4.53
N SER A 161 -4.69 11.18 5.25
CA SER A 161 -5.64 12.26 5.13
C SER A 161 -5.14 13.47 5.93
N GLY A 162 -5.43 14.68 5.50
CA GLY A 162 -5.11 15.88 6.23
C GLY A 162 -3.80 16.55 5.81
N LYS A 163 -3.08 17.16 6.76
CA LYS A 163 -1.94 18.06 6.47
C LYS A 163 -0.84 17.47 5.59
N LEU A 164 -0.66 16.14 5.61
CA LEU A 164 0.44 15.47 4.93
C LEU A 164 -0.04 14.50 3.84
N GLY A 165 -1.33 14.48 3.56
CA GLY A 165 -1.91 13.56 2.61
C GLY A 165 -1.96 14.10 1.20
N ALA A 166 -2.58 13.30 0.37
CA ALA A 166 -2.88 13.61 -1.00
C ALA A 166 -3.59 14.95 -1.16
N ALA A 167 -3.41 15.50 -2.32
CA ALA A 167 -4.25 16.54 -2.87
C ALA A 167 -5.72 16.21 -2.70
N ASP A 168 -6.53 17.23 -2.74
CA ASP A 168 -7.94 17.06 -2.98
C ASP A 168 -8.07 16.27 -4.27
N ARG A 169 -8.43 15.00 -4.15
CA ARG A 169 -8.50 14.06 -5.27
C ARG A 169 -9.47 14.56 -6.34
N GLU A 170 -10.45 15.37 -5.94
CA GLU A 170 -11.36 16.07 -6.83
C GLU A 170 -10.62 16.92 -7.88
N MET A 171 -9.52 17.57 -7.49
CA MET A 171 -8.74 18.41 -8.40
C MET A 171 -8.00 17.61 -9.48
N ILE A 172 -7.65 16.36 -9.18
CA ILE A 172 -6.90 15.49 -10.08
C ILE A 172 -7.74 14.33 -10.63
N ALA A 173 -9.01 14.20 -10.23
CA ALA A 173 -9.90 13.11 -10.61
C ALA A 173 -10.11 13.00 -12.14
N ASN A 174 -10.08 14.13 -12.84
CA ASN A 174 -10.25 14.17 -14.29
C ASN A 174 -8.95 13.92 -15.09
N ARG A 175 -7.84 13.64 -14.42
CA ARG A 175 -6.56 13.35 -15.06
C ARG A 175 -6.46 11.86 -15.34
N PRO A 176 -6.26 11.43 -16.59
CA PRO A 176 -6.16 10.01 -16.92
C PRO A 176 -5.09 9.28 -16.09
N GLU A 177 -3.95 9.94 -15.84
CA GLU A 177 -2.84 9.38 -15.05
C GLU A 177 -3.17 9.22 -13.56
N CYS A 178 -4.18 9.91 -13.07
CA CYS A 178 -4.67 9.84 -11.68
C CYS A 178 -6.02 9.11 -11.57
N ALA A 179 -6.52 8.50 -12.65
CA ALA A 179 -7.80 7.80 -12.64
C ALA A 179 -7.84 6.64 -11.63
N ALA A 180 -6.74 5.86 -11.54
CA ALA A 180 -6.61 4.88 -10.46
C ALA A 180 -6.26 5.60 -9.14
N PRO A 181 -6.74 5.09 -8.00
CA PRO A 181 -6.44 5.69 -6.69
C PRO A 181 -4.94 5.74 -6.39
N PHE A 182 -4.54 6.72 -5.59
CA PHE A 182 -3.16 6.87 -5.06
C PHE A 182 -2.06 7.06 -6.10
N GLN A 183 -2.36 7.44 -7.33
CA GLN A 183 -1.33 7.55 -8.37
C GLN A 183 -0.36 8.72 -8.09
N ALA A 184 -0.85 9.85 -7.60
CA ALA A 184 0.01 10.97 -7.20
C ALA A 184 0.92 10.59 -6.03
N GLU A 185 0.38 9.90 -5.03
CA GLU A 185 1.15 9.43 -3.87
C GLU A 185 2.19 8.39 -4.28
N MET A 186 1.84 7.47 -5.18
CA MET A 186 2.78 6.48 -5.70
C MET A 186 3.88 7.14 -6.52
N LEU A 187 3.56 8.15 -7.34
CA LEU A 187 4.57 8.93 -8.07
C LEU A 187 5.52 9.66 -7.12
N SER A 188 4.98 10.26 -6.06
CA SER A 188 5.81 10.88 -5.02
C SER A 188 6.80 9.89 -4.41
N VAL A 189 6.36 8.68 -4.06
CA VAL A 189 7.23 7.64 -3.51
C VAL A 189 8.26 7.15 -4.52
N TYR A 190 7.87 7.00 -5.78
CA TYR A 190 8.76 6.58 -6.86
C TYR A 190 9.91 7.57 -7.08
N LEU A 191 9.60 8.86 -7.16
CA LEU A 191 10.60 9.93 -7.29
C LEU A 191 11.45 10.09 -6.01
N THR A 192 10.84 9.93 -4.84
CA THR A 192 11.58 9.90 -3.56
C THR A 192 12.63 8.79 -3.54
N ARG A 193 12.32 7.62 -4.10
CA ARG A 193 13.29 6.52 -4.21
C ARG A 193 14.51 6.92 -5.04
N THR A 194 14.30 7.62 -6.15
CA THR A 194 15.38 8.13 -7.00
C THR A 194 16.24 9.16 -6.26
N PHE A 195 15.60 10.11 -5.57
CA PHE A 195 16.30 11.09 -4.73
C PHE A 195 17.15 10.41 -3.65
N VAL A 196 16.62 9.41 -2.95
CA VAL A 196 17.32 8.72 -1.86
C VAL A 196 18.57 7.99 -2.37
N ARG A 197 18.50 7.34 -3.54
CA ARG A 197 19.65 6.72 -4.20
C ARG A 197 20.73 7.75 -4.50
N ASP A 198 20.35 8.87 -5.11
CA ASP A 198 21.28 9.92 -5.51
C ASP A 198 21.90 10.61 -4.28
N LEU A 199 21.11 10.84 -3.23
CA LEU A 199 21.61 11.42 -1.97
C LEU A 199 22.64 10.51 -1.29
N VAL A 200 22.40 9.21 -1.24
CA VAL A 200 23.36 8.25 -0.66
C VAL A 200 24.66 8.23 -1.42
N GLN A 201 24.61 8.24 -2.77
CA GLN A 201 25.80 8.29 -3.59
C GLN A 201 26.57 9.61 -3.39
N HIS A 202 25.86 10.74 -3.34
CA HIS A 202 26.45 12.06 -3.08
C HIS A 202 27.17 12.10 -1.71
N MET A 203 26.52 11.59 -0.67
CA MET A 203 27.12 11.51 0.67
C MET A 203 28.34 10.59 0.72
N ALA A 204 28.32 9.49 -0.02
CA ALA A 204 29.47 8.60 -0.11
C ALA A 204 30.62 9.28 -0.85
N ASP A 205 30.36 9.99 -1.95
CA ASP A 205 31.35 10.73 -2.73
C ASP A 205 31.97 11.84 -1.87
N ALA A 206 31.19 12.61 -1.10
CA ALA A 206 31.68 13.64 -0.18
C ALA A 206 32.60 13.04 0.88
N ARG A 207 32.16 11.97 1.53
CA ARG A 207 32.92 11.28 2.57
C ARG A 207 34.22 10.64 2.07
N ALA A 208 34.23 10.13 0.83
CA ALA A 208 35.44 9.59 0.22
C ALA A 208 36.49 10.68 -0.05
N ARG A 209 36.05 11.85 -0.49
CA ARG A 209 36.94 13.02 -0.67
C ARG A 209 37.60 13.46 0.63
N ASP A 210 36.83 13.53 1.70
CA ASP A 210 37.31 13.97 3.03
C ASP A 210 38.33 13.00 3.64
N ARG A 211 38.13 11.69 3.46
CA ARG A 211 38.98 10.69 4.12
C ARG A 211 40.33 10.46 3.43
N SER A 212 40.41 10.50 2.13
CA SER A 212 41.61 10.06 1.40
C SER A 212 41.81 10.75 0.05
N GLY A 213 41.00 11.72 -0.32
CA GLY A 213 40.93 12.22 -1.70
C GLY A 213 40.51 11.13 -2.70
N GLY A 214 39.92 10.04 -2.21
CA GLY A 214 39.50 8.89 -2.99
C GLY A 214 38.17 9.11 -3.72
N VAL A 215 37.80 8.12 -4.53
CA VAL A 215 36.52 8.08 -5.23
C VAL A 215 35.66 6.98 -4.60
N ALA A 216 34.43 7.30 -4.25
CA ALA A 216 33.49 6.31 -3.73
C ALA A 216 33.12 5.29 -4.83
N ALA A 217 32.85 4.06 -4.42
CA ALA A 217 32.24 3.08 -5.33
C ALA A 217 30.85 3.54 -5.76
N ARG A 218 30.47 3.25 -7.00
CA ARG A 218 29.09 3.39 -7.43
C ARG A 218 28.27 2.22 -6.89
N LEU A 219 27.09 2.52 -6.33
CA LEU A 219 26.20 1.47 -5.86
C LEU A 219 25.82 0.55 -7.03
N ASP A 220 26.06 -0.74 -6.87
CA ASP A 220 25.72 -1.74 -7.86
C ASP A 220 24.25 -1.66 -8.26
N PRO A 221 23.91 -1.67 -9.57
CA PRO A 221 22.52 -1.53 -10.03
C PRO A 221 21.58 -2.61 -9.50
N ALA A 222 22.06 -3.86 -9.35
CA ALA A 222 21.22 -4.94 -8.81
C ALA A 222 20.93 -4.75 -7.31
N LEU A 223 21.91 -4.24 -6.55
CA LEU A 223 21.70 -3.87 -5.15
C LEU A 223 20.81 -2.63 -5.02
N ALA A 224 21.02 -1.62 -5.88
CA ALA A 224 20.17 -0.43 -5.91
C ALA A 224 18.70 -0.79 -6.18
N ARG A 225 18.42 -1.70 -7.09
CA ARG A 225 17.06 -2.17 -7.40
C ARG A 225 16.36 -2.76 -6.19
N ARG A 226 17.06 -3.48 -5.31
CA ARG A 226 16.47 -4.07 -4.09
C ARG A 226 15.99 -3.02 -3.11
N LEU A 227 16.55 -1.82 -3.17
CA LEU A 227 16.21 -0.71 -2.30
C LEU A 227 14.95 0.00 -2.80
N GLY A 228 13.93 0.01 -1.97
CA GLY A 228 12.73 0.81 -2.14
C GLY A 228 12.64 1.91 -1.10
N ILE A 229 11.42 2.35 -0.82
CA ILE A 229 11.09 3.28 0.25
C ILE A 229 10.32 2.55 1.34
N GLY A 230 10.84 2.59 2.56
CA GLY A 230 10.20 2.00 3.72
C GLY A 230 8.93 2.76 4.11
N ASN A 231 7.96 2.03 4.59
CA ASN A 231 6.80 2.59 5.25
C ASN A 231 6.43 1.69 6.43
N SER A 232 6.31 2.30 7.59
CA SER A 232 5.83 1.59 8.77
C SER A 232 4.34 1.84 8.93
N THR A 233 3.62 0.78 9.22
CA THR A 233 2.18 0.88 9.39
C THR A 233 1.72 -0.02 10.53
N GLY A 234 0.70 0.41 11.19
CA GLY A 234 0.01 -0.35 12.20
C GLY A 234 -1.47 -0.46 11.87
N LEU A 235 -2.25 -0.62 12.89
CA LEU A 235 -3.70 -0.77 12.81
C LEU A 235 -4.42 0.37 12.07
N GLY A 236 -3.76 1.55 11.90
CA GLY A 236 -4.31 2.67 11.13
C GLY A 236 -4.68 2.32 9.68
N MET A 237 -4.13 1.24 9.11
CA MET A 237 -4.53 0.78 7.79
C MET A 237 -5.96 0.27 7.76
N ALA A 238 -6.43 -0.34 8.81
CA ALA A 238 -7.77 -0.89 8.81
C ALA A 238 -8.86 0.19 8.95
N PRO A 239 -8.76 1.25 9.80
CA PRO A 239 -9.67 2.40 9.72
C PRO A 239 -9.66 3.04 8.35
N PHE A 240 -8.50 3.11 7.69
CA PHE A 240 -8.42 3.62 6.34
C PHE A 240 -9.33 2.84 5.39
N LEU A 241 -9.27 1.51 5.39
CA LEU A 241 -10.15 0.66 4.58
C LEU A 241 -11.62 0.84 4.95
N LEU A 242 -11.92 0.97 6.24
CA LEU A 242 -13.27 1.20 6.76
C LEU A 242 -13.83 2.58 6.38
N ASN A 243 -12.96 3.59 6.31
CA ASN A 243 -13.37 4.96 6.01
C ASN A 243 -13.45 5.27 4.51
N HIS A 244 -12.93 4.37 3.66
CA HIS A 244 -12.97 4.49 2.21
C HIS A 244 -13.71 3.32 1.54
N PRO A 245 -14.98 3.07 1.91
CA PRO A 245 -15.71 1.88 1.49
C PRO A 245 -15.92 1.80 -0.02
N VAL A 246 -16.13 2.92 -0.70
CA VAL A 246 -16.32 2.96 -2.16
C VAL A 246 -15.03 2.57 -2.88
N LEU A 247 -13.89 3.12 -2.46
CA LEU A 247 -12.58 2.75 -3.00
C LEU A 247 -12.31 1.25 -2.84
N PHE A 248 -12.58 0.73 -1.67
CA PHE A 248 -12.40 -0.68 -1.37
C PHE A 248 -13.29 -1.56 -2.24
N ASN A 249 -14.58 -1.21 -2.36
CA ASN A 249 -15.52 -1.88 -3.26
C ASN A 249 -15.04 -1.87 -4.71
N ASN A 250 -14.65 -0.70 -5.23
CA ASN A 250 -14.27 -0.56 -6.62
C ASN A 250 -13.01 -1.37 -6.95
N TRP A 251 -12.03 -1.37 -6.05
CA TRP A 251 -10.82 -2.16 -6.22
C TRP A 251 -11.11 -3.67 -6.23
N ILE A 252 -11.95 -4.16 -5.30
CA ILE A 252 -12.35 -5.57 -5.28
C ILE A 252 -13.16 -5.92 -6.51
N SER A 253 -14.12 -5.08 -6.89
CA SER A 253 -14.95 -5.30 -8.08
C SER A 253 -14.09 -5.42 -9.35
N ALA A 254 -13.08 -4.56 -9.49
CA ALA A 254 -12.14 -4.66 -10.60
C ALA A 254 -11.36 -5.99 -10.58
N ARG A 255 -10.89 -6.43 -9.41
CA ARG A 255 -10.21 -7.74 -9.28
C ARG A 255 -11.13 -8.92 -9.58
N GLU A 256 -12.34 -8.93 -9.06
CA GLU A 256 -13.30 -10.01 -9.35
C GLU A 256 -13.68 -10.04 -10.83
N THR A 257 -13.86 -8.88 -11.47
CA THR A 257 -14.08 -8.78 -12.91
C THR A 257 -12.87 -9.28 -13.71
N ALA A 258 -11.65 -8.93 -13.29
CA ALA A 258 -10.44 -9.43 -13.92
C ALA A 258 -10.35 -10.96 -13.85
N LEU A 259 -10.64 -11.53 -12.69
CA LEU A 259 -10.67 -12.97 -12.49
C LEU A 259 -11.73 -13.65 -13.36
N GLU A 260 -12.94 -13.08 -13.42
CA GLU A 260 -14.03 -13.60 -14.25
C GLU A 260 -13.65 -13.59 -15.74
N ARG A 261 -13.05 -12.50 -16.23
CA ARG A 261 -12.57 -12.42 -17.63
C ARG A 261 -11.55 -13.52 -17.94
N VAL A 262 -10.59 -13.76 -17.06
CA VAL A 262 -9.58 -14.82 -17.25
C VAL A 262 -10.21 -16.21 -17.18
N ARG A 263 -11.08 -16.46 -16.20
CA ARG A 263 -11.77 -17.75 -16.06
C ARG A 263 -12.68 -18.09 -17.25
N SER A 264 -13.27 -17.07 -17.86
CA SER A 264 -14.17 -17.27 -19.02
C SER A 264 -13.43 -17.63 -20.32
N LEU A 265 -12.11 -17.54 -20.36
CA LEU A 265 -11.34 -17.89 -21.55
C LEU A 265 -11.50 -19.38 -21.90
N PRO A 266 -11.93 -19.72 -23.14
CA PRO A 266 -12.14 -21.11 -23.52
C PRO A 266 -10.84 -21.91 -23.65
N GLN A 267 -9.73 -21.23 -23.91
CA GLN A 267 -8.40 -21.81 -24.08
C GLN A 267 -7.33 -20.82 -23.62
N ALA A 268 -6.18 -21.33 -23.21
CA ALA A 268 -4.97 -20.55 -22.96
C ALA A 268 -3.98 -20.77 -24.12
N SER A 269 -3.38 -19.70 -24.62
CA SER A 269 -2.34 -19.83 -25.65
C SER A 269 -1.06 -20.43 -25.05
N PRO A 270 -0.22 -21.11 -25.85
CA PRO A 270 1.07 -21.63 -25.38
C PRO A 270 1.96 -20.54 -24.75
N GLN A 271 1.88 -19.32 -25.25
CA GLN A 271 2.65 -18.19 -24.72
C GLN A 271 2.16 -17.77 -23.32
N GLU A 272 0.84 -17.72 -23.10
CA GLU A 272 0.25 -17.41 -21.80
C GLU A 272 0.55 -18.49 -20.76
N VAL A 273 0.47 -19.76 -21.18
CA VAL A 273 0.83 -20.89 -20.32
C VAL A 273 2.32 -20.84 -19.94
N ALA A 274 3.20 -20.58 -20.91
CA ALA A 274 4.63 -20.46 -20.65
C ALA A 274 4.94 -19.32 -19.68
N ARG A 275 4.30 -18.17 -19.88
CA ARG A 275 4.45 -17.00 -18.97
C ARG A 275 3.93 -17.32 -17.57
N PHE A 276 2.79 -17.96 -17.44
CA PHE A 276 2.27 -18.39 -16.14
C PHE A 276 3.24 -19.34 -15.43
N ARG A 277 3.77 -20.36 -16.14
CA ARG A 277 4.71 -21.33 -15.58
C ARG A 277 6.04 -20.68 -15.13
N ASP A 278 6.57 -19.75 -15.89
CA ASP A 278 7.79 -19.01 -15.50
C ASP A 278 7.54 -18.16 -14.25
N LEU A 279 6.43 -17.42 -14.21
CA LEU A 279 6.05 -16.64 -13.03
C LEU A 279 5.79 -17.52 -11.81
N PHE A 280 5.13 -18.66 -11.99
CA PHE A 280 4.92 -19.63 -10.93
C PHE A 280 6.26 -20.11 -10.34
N ALA A 281 7.21 -20.47 -11.20
CA ALA A 281 8.54 -20.93 -10.76
C ALA A 281 9.30 -19.82 -9.99
N ARG A 282 9.26 -18.57 -10.47
CA ARG A 282 9.87 -17.42 -9.78
C ARG A 282 9.20 -17.13 -8.45
N ALA A 283 7.88 -17.11 -8.41
CA ALA A 283 7.10 -16.87 -7.20
C ALA A 283 7.32 -17.96 -6.15
N ARG A 284 7.42 -19.24 -6.58
CA ARG A 284 7.78 -20.36 -5.70
C ARG A 284 9.16 -20.15 -5.05
N ARG A 285 10.19 -19.78 -5.84
CA ARG A 285 11.53 -19.49 -5.31
C ARG A 285 11.50 -18.33 -4.32
N SER A 286 10.78 -17.25 -4.64
CA SER A 286 10.65 -16.08 -3.78
C SER A 286 10.00 -16.43 -2.42
N VAL A 287 8.91 -17.19 -2.41
CA VAL A 287 8.25 -17.64 -1.16
C VAL A 287 9.15 -18.59 -0.37
N ALA A 288 9.89 -19.47 -1.04
CA ALA A 288 10.84 -20.38 -0.37
C ALA A 288 12.01 -19.62 0.28
N HIS A 289 12.47 -18.53 -0.33
CA HIS A 289 13.56 -17.71 0.19
C HIS A 289 13.11 -16.73 1.28
N TRP A 290 11.88 -16.23 1.19
CA TRP A 290 11.36 -15.25 2.15
C TRP A 290 11.36 -15.77 3.58
N GLN A 291 11.86 -14.98 4.52
CA GLN A 291 11.93 -15.32 5.93
C GLN A 291 11.19 -14.29 6.79
N THR A 292 10.68 -14.76 7.91
CA THR A 292 10.02 -13.91 8.90
C THR A 292 10.29 -14.41 10.31
N GLY A 293 10.52 -13.50 11.24
CA GLY A 293 10.59 -13.81 12.66
C GLY A 293 9.24 -13.86 13.37
N HIS A 294 8.16 -13.49 12.69
CA HIS A 294 6.82 -13.46 13.27
C HIS A 294 6.16 -14.84 13.17
N PRO A 295 5.81 -15.51 14.30
CA PRO A 295 5.38 -16.91 14.30
C PRO A 295 4.12 -17.14 13.47
N GLY A 296 3.12 -16.26 13.54
CA GLY A 296 1.90 -16.36 12.74
C GLY A 296 2.17 -16.24 11.23
N GLN A 297 3.11 -15.39 10.82
CA GLN A 297 3.47 -15.27 9.41
C GLN A 297 4.35 -16.45 8.96
N ALA A 298 5.22 -16.97 9.82
CA ALA A 298 5.99 -18.18 9.55
C ALA A 298 5.05 -19.39 9.31
N TRP A 299 4.02 -19.52 10.12
CA TRP A 299 2.99 -20.54 9.92
C TRP A 299 2.26 -20.37 8.58
N LYS A 300 1.79 -19.15 8.26
CA LYS A 300 1.12 -18.89 6.96
C LYS A 300 2.03 -19.18 5.77
N ARG A 301 3.32 -18.84 5.89
CA ARG A 301 4.32 -19.19 4.87
C ARG A 301 4.43 -20.72 4.70
N SER A 302 4.47 -21.48 5.79
CA SER A 302 4.55 -22.94 5.71
C SER A 302 3.31 -23.55 5.04
N VAL A 303 2.12 -23.05 5.35
CA VAL A 303 0.87 -23.43 4.68
C VAL A 303 0.94 -23.11 3.18
N LEU A 304 1.37 -21.90 2.83
CA LEU A 304 1.51 -21.53 1.41
C LEU A 304 2.52 -22.39 0.67
N ILE A 305 3.66 -22.75 1.28
CA ILE A 305 4.63 -23.66 0.66
C ILE A 305 3.99 -25.03 0.37
N SER A 306 3.23 -25.57 1.31
CA SER A 306 2.47 -26.82 1.10
C SER A 306 1.46 -26.70 -0.05
N ASP A 307 0.73 -25.58 -0.12
CA ASP A 307 -0.21 -25.30 -1.21
C ASP A 307 0.50 -25.19 -2.57
N ILE A 308 1.68 -24.54 -2.60
CA ILE A 308 2.48 -24.39 -3.82
C ILE A 308 2.97 -25.76 -4.31
N ASP A 309 3.42 -26.64 -3.40
CA ASP A 309 3.87 -27.99 -3.76
C ASP A 309 2.70 -28.84 -4.27
N HIS A 310 1.53 -28.72 -3.65
CA HIS A 310 0.31 -29.40 -4.11
C HIS A 310 -0.12 -28.89 -5.51
N LEU A 311 -0.09 -27.58 -5.71
CA LEU A 311 -0.36 -26.94 -7.00
C LEU A 311 0.66 -27.36 -8.07
N ALA A 312 1.95 -27.43 -7.73
CA ALA A 312 2.99 -27.89 -8.63
C ALA A 312 2.69 -29.30 -9.16
N GLY A 313 2.35 -30.24 -8.27
CA GLY A 313 1.95 -31.60 -8.66
C GLY A 313 0.71 -31.59 -9.56
N HIS A 314 -0.28 -30.75 -9.28
CA HIS A 314 -1.47 -30.64 -10.15
C HIS A 314 -1.15 -30.11 -11.56
N LEU A 315 -0.17 -29.18 -11.65
CA LEU A 315 0.27 -28.57 -12.91
C LEU A 315 1.20 -29.46 -13.75
N GLU A 316 1.66 -30.63 -13.25
CA GLU A 316 2.40 -31.64 -14.03
C GLU A 316 1.51 -32.31 -15.09
N GLY A 317 0.20 -32.34 -14.87
CA GLY A 317 -0.78 -32.79 -15.85
C GLY A 317 -1.09 -31.75 -16.94
N ASP A 318 -1.89 -32.18 -17.92
CA ASP A 318 -2.33 -31.35 -19.04
C ASP A 318 -3.49 -30.39 -18.69
N VAL A 319 -3.58 -29.97 -17.42
CA VAL A 319 -4.71 -29.17 -16.91
C VAL A 319 -4.86 -27.83 -17.62
N LEU A 320 -3.74 -27.23 -18.06
CA LEU A 320 -3.74 -25.95 -18.78
C LEU A 320 -4.01 -26.08 -20.28
N SER A 321 -4.07 -27.32 -20.80
CA SER A 321 -4.47 -27.61 -22.19
C SER A 321 -5.95 -28.00 -22.31
N ALA A 322 -6.64 -28.16 -21.18
CA ALA A 322 -8.06 -28.49 -21.13
C ALA A 322 -8.94 -27.29 -21.56
N PRO A 323 -10.20 -27.53 -21.98
CA PRO A 323 -11.16 -26.46 -22.17
C PRO A 323 -11.39 -25.67 -20.85
N HIS A 324 -11.48 -24.35 -20.95
CA HIS A 324 -11.62 -23.46 -19.81
C HIS A 324 -10.57 -23.71 -18.70
N PRO A 325 -9.26 -23.69 -19.03
CA PRO A 325 -8.23 -24.17 -18.14
C PRO A 325 -8.14 -23.37 -16.84
N TRP A 326 -8.36 -22.08 -16.92
CA TRP A 326 -8.31 -21.19 -15.75
C TRP A 326 -9.50 -21.37 -14.82
N ASP A 327 -10.68 -21.62 -15.35
CA ASP A 327 -11.85 -21.94 -14.53
C ASP A 327 -11.67 -23.29 -13.82
N GLY A 328 -11.22 -24.31 -14.55
CA GLY A 328 -10.89 -25.61 -13.98
C GLY A 328 -9.86 -25.52 -12.87
N LEU A 329 -8.78 -24.77 -13.08
CA LEU A 329 -7.73 -24.56 -12.10
C LEU A 329 -8.24 -23.78 -10.85
N HIS A 330 -9.05 -22.76 -11.06
CA HIS A 330 -9.66 -22.00 -9.97
C HIS A 330 -10.59 -22.87 -9.11
N LEU A 331 -11.49 -23.62 -9.74
CA LEU A 331 -12.42 -24.53 -9.05
C LEU A 331 -11.69 -25.65 -8.30
N TRP A 332 -10.58 -26.15 -8.85
CA TRP A 332 -9.72 -27.09 -8.14
C TRP A 332 -9.08 -26.44 -6.91
N ALA A 333 -8.54 -25.22 -7.05
CA ALA A 333 -7.90 -24.50 -5.97
C ALA A 333 -8.86 -24.21 -4.81
N GLU A 334 -10.12 -23.84 -5.09
CA GLU A 334 -11.13 -23.59 -4.04
C GLU A 334 -11.37 -24.81 -3.14
N ARG A 335 -11.17 -26.04 -3.66
CA ARG A 335 -11.37 -27.29 -2.92
C ARG A 335 -10.08 -27.82 -2.28
N SER A 336 -8.93 -27.46 -2.83
CA SER A 336 -7.66 -28.13 -2.54
C SER A 336 -6.64 -27.26 -1.83
N LEU A 337 -6.78 -25.94 -1.91
CA LEU A 337 -5.82 -24.98 -1.34
C LEU A 337 -6.43 -24.18 -0.20
N SER A 338 -5.58 -23.73 0.70
CA SER A 338 -5.96 -22.73 1.71
C SER A 338 -6.35 -21.38 1.06
N CYS A 339 -7.00 -20.49 1.81
CA CYS A 339 -7.29 -19.14 1.34
C CYS A 339 -6.02 -18.39 0.90
N GLU A 340 -4.88 -18.68 1.51
CA GLU A 340 -3.57 -18.13 1.17
C GLU A 340 -3.13 -18.58 -0.23
N GLY A 341 -3.16 -19.88 -0.47
CA GLY A 341 -2.79 -20.46 -1.77
C GLY A 341 -3.77 -20.07 -2.88
N GLN A 342 -5.06 -20.00 -2.59
CA GLN A 342 -6.08 -19.52 -3.54
C GLN A 342 -5.79 -18.09 -4.01
N GLU A 343 -5.53 -17.16 -3.08
CA GLU A 343 -5.26 -15.77 -3.45
C GLU A 343 -3.94 -15.62 -4.21
N TRP A 344 -2.92 -16.36 -3.80
CA TRP A 344 -1.64 -16.39 -4.48
C TRP A 344 -1.80 -16.88 -5.93
N LEU A 345 -2.54 -17.99 -6.14
CA LEU A 345 -2.84 -18.50 -7.48
C LEU A 345 -3.64 -17.51 -8.33
N VAL A 346 -4.74 -16.94 -7.78
CA VAL A 346 -5.57 -15.94 -8.48
C VAL A 346 -4.71 -14.77 -8.96
N SER A 347 -3.81 -14.29 -8.14
CA SER A 347 -2.92 -13.20 -8.52
C SER A 347 -1.99 -13.59 -9.66
N LEU A 348 -1.44 -14.82 -9.67
CA LEU A 348 -0.61 -15.31 -10.77
C LEU A 348 -1.41 -15.53 -12.07
N MET A 349 -2.66 -15.97 -11.98
CA MET A 349 -3.52 -16.19 -13.15
C MET A 349 -3.77 -14.91 -13.94
N LEU A 350 -3.75 -13.75 -13.30
CA LEU A 350 -3.98 -12.45 -13.96
C LEU A 350 -2.75 -11.95 -14.74
N GLU A 351 -1.55 -12.44 -14.42
CA GLU A 351 -0.30 -11.90 -14.95
C GLU A 351 -0.12 -12.04 -16.47
N PRO A 352 -0.47 -13.19 -17.09
CA PRO A 352 -0.36 -13.33 -18.54
C PRO A 352 -1.29 -12.40 -19.34
N TYR A 353 -2.36 -11.92 -18.71
CA TYR A 353 -3.51 -11.33 -19.38
C TYR A 353 -3.61 -9.81 -19.26
N GLY A 354 -2.48 -9.09 -19.35
CA GLY A 354 -2.46 -7.65 -19.24
C GLY A 354 -3.43 -6.93 -20.17
N ALA A 355 -3.48 -7.33 -21.44
CA ALA A 355 -4.38 -6.73 -22.42
C ALA A 355 -5.88 -6.94 -22.08
N LEU A 356 -6.19 -7.98 -21.28
CA LEU A 356 -7.56 -8.30 -20.88
C LEU A 356 -8.01 -7.62 -19.59
N VAL A 357 -7.06 -7.22 -18.72
CA VAL A 357 -7.41 -6.79 -17.35
C VAL A 357 -6.95 -5.37 -17.00
N ASP A 358 -5.97 -4.81 -17.71
CA ASP A 358 -5.38 -3.52 -17.33
C ASP A 358 -6.33 -2.32 -17.57
N ASP A 359 -7.33 -2.46 -18.46
CA ASP A 359 -8.39 -1.47 -18.66
C ASP A 359 -9.26 -1.26 -17.40
N LEU A 360 -9.35 -2.30 -16.55
CA LEU A 360 -10.12 -2.23 -15.31
C LEU A 360 -9.55 -1.24 -14.29
N THR A 361 -8.34 -0.73 -14.52
CA THR A 361 -7.78 0.34 -13.68
C THR A 361 -8.66 1.60 -13.68
N SER A 362 -9.34 1.90 -14.78
CA SER A 362 -10.28 3.02 -14.86
C SER A 362 -11.54 2.81 -14.02
N ALA A 363 -11.96 1.55 -13.83
CA ALA A 363 -13.11 1.21 -12.98
C ALA A 363 -12.83 1.40 -11.47
N MET A 364 -11.57 1.55 -11.09
CA MET A 364 -11.18 1.88 -9.71
C MET A 364 -11.32 3.37 -9.41
N ALA A 365 -11.53 4.21 -10.43
CA ALA A 365 -11.74 5.64 -10.25
C ALA A 365 -12.83 5.84 -9.19
N CYS A 366 -12.44 6.41 -8.08
CA CYS A 366 -13.36 6.85 -7.07
C CYS A 366 -13.79 8.24 -7.46
N GLY A 367 -15.06 8.43 -7.75
CA GLY A 367 -15.67 9.73 -7.53
C GLY A 367 -15.64 10.03 -6.04
N GLU A 368 -14.45 10.31 -5.47
CA GLU A 368 -14.36 10.64 -4.04
C GLU A 368 -14.96 11.99 -3.70
N GLY A 369 -15.19 12.84 -4.69
CA GLY A 369 -16.06 14.00 -4.58
C GLY A 369 -17.50 13.63 -4.22
N GLU A 370 -17.90 12.40 -4.44
CA GLU A 370 -19.04 11.82 -3.77
C GLU A 370 -18.67 11.44 -2.32
N THR A 371 -18.45 12.43 -1.49
CA THR A 371 -18.92 12.34 -0.10
C THR A 371 -20.37 11.94 -0.21
N ARG A 372 -20.67 10.66 -0.26
CA ARG A 372 -22.03 10.19 -0.40
C ARG A 372 -22.83 10.82 0.70
N ARG A 373 -23.71 11.73 0.32
CA ARG A 373 -24.58 12.41 1.26
C ARG A 373 -25.51 11.37 1.83
N ILE A 374 -25.76 11.47 3.13
CA ILE A 374 -26.79 10.66 3.75
C ILE A 374 -28.11 10.96 3.06
N ALA A 375 -28.79 9.92 2.58
CA ALA A 375 -30.13 10.04 2.01
C ALA A 375 -31.14 10.28 3.16
N GLY A 376 -31.24 11.53 3.61
CA GLY A 376 -32.05 11.91 4.77
C GLY A 376 -33.54 11.69 4.58
N ALA A 377 -34.04 11.69 3.35
CA ALA A 377 -35.43 11.40 3.02
C ALA A 377 -35.81 9.91 3.08
N MET A 378 -34.82 9.00 3.21
CA MET A 378 -35.07 7.57 3.40
C MET A 378 -35.89 7.36 4.68
N THR A 379 -36.85 6.44 4.66
CA THR A 379 -37.60 6.08 5.87
C THR A 379 -36.81 5.15 6.78
N LEU A 380 -37.05 5.19 8.07
CA LEU A 380 -36.42 4.29 9.05
C LEU A 380 -36.80 2.83 8.81
N GLY A 381 -38.01 2.55 8.36
CA GLY A 381 -38.41 1.21 7.92
C GLY A 381 -37.49 0.67 6.82
N ARG A 382 -37.18 1.50 5.83
CA ARG A 382 -36.25 1.13 4.77
C ARG A 382 -34.82 0.95 5.29
N LEU A 383 -34.36 1.83 6.15
CA LEU A 383 -33.04 1.70 6.76
C LEU A 383 -32.90 0.41 7.58
N ARG A 384 -33.91 0.04 8.40
CA ARG A 384 -33.95 -1.23 9.13
C ARG A 384 -33.85 -2.43 8.19
N GLN A 385 -34.60 -2.43 7.08
CA GLN A 385 -34.51 -3.49 6.08
C GLN A 385 -33.10 -3.60 5.48
N LEU A 386 -32.42 -2.48 5.23
CA LEU A 386 -31.04 -2.49 4.73
C LEU A 386 -30.09 -3.09 5.77
N VAL A 387 -30.22 -2.74 7.06
CA VAL A 387 -29.43 -3.34 8.14
C VAL A 387 -29.68 -4.85 8.20
N GLN A 388 -30.93 -5.29 8.23
CA GLN A 388 -31.27 -6.71 8.26
C GLN A 388 -30.73 -7.49 7.07
N ARG A 389 -30.71 -6.89 5.87
CA ARG A 389 -30.22 -7.54 4.66
C ARG A 389 -28.68 -7.63 4.59
N SER A 390 -27.99 -6.58 5.03
CA SER A 390 -26.54 -6.43 4.78
C SER A 390 -25.71 -6.61 6.06
N HIS A 391 -26.33 -6.54 7.25
CA HIS A 391 -25.66 -6.56 8.54
C HIS A 391 -26.40 -7.46 9.56
N ASP A 392 -27.18 -8.46 9.10
CA ASP A 392 -27.86 -9.44 9.96
C ASP A 392 -26.88 -10.12 10.93
N TRP A 393 -25.67 -10.40 10.45
CA TRP A 393 -24.56 -10.94 11.22
C TRP A 393 -24.19 -10.05 12.43
N ALA A 394 -24.30 -8.71 12.31
CA ALA A 394 -24.01 -7.78 13.40
C ALA A 394 -25.08 -7.80 14.48
N LEU A 395 -26.32 -8.09 14.11
CA LEU A 395 -27.43 -8.20 15.05
C LEU A 395 -27.43 -9.51 15.84
N ALA A 396 -26.71 -10.52 15.34
CA ALA A 396 -26.59 -11.83 16.00
C ALA A 396 -25.45 -11.91 17.01
N ILE A 397 -24.63 -10.86 17.14
CA ILE A 397 -23.44 -10.83 18.00
C ILE A 397 -23.76 -10.13 19.31
N ASP A 398 -23.34 -10.75 20.41
CA ASP A 398 -23.29 -10.11 21.71
C ASP A 398 -22.02 -9.23 21.80
N TRP A 399 -22.20 -7.92 21.70
CA TRP A 399 -21.11 -6.95 21.70
C TRP A 399 -20.58 -6.62 23.10
N ASP A 400 -21.22 -7.09 24.16
CA ASP A 400 -20.80 -6.89 25.55
C ASP A 400 -19.80 -7.97 26.01
N LEU A 401 -19.63 -9.04 25.21
CA LEU A 401 -18.66 -10.09 25.52
C LEU A 401 -17.22 -9.61 25.30
N PRO A 402 -16.28 -9.86 26.24
CA PRO A 402 -14.88 -9.49 26.12
C PRO A 402 -14.21 -10.06 24.85
N GLU A 403 -14.55 -11.28 24.44
CA GLU A 403 -14.00 -11.93 23.26
C GLU A 403 -14.33 -11.18 21.98
N THR A 404 -15.52 -10.62 21.90
CA THR A 404 -15.98 -9.82 20.75
C THR A 404 -15.25 -8.50 20.67
N THR A 405 -14.88 -7.92 21.81
CA THR A 405 -14.18 -6.62 21.92
C THR A 405 -12.66 -6.77 22.00
N ALA A 406 -12.12 -8.00 22.05
CA ALA A 406 -10.70 -8.27 22.24
C ALA A 406 -9.80 -7.74 21.10
N ARG A 407 -10.37 -7.40 19.96
CA ARG A 407 -9.67 -6.80 18.81
C ARG A 407 -9.78 -5.30 18.84
N VAL A 408 -9.08 -4.70 19.73
CA VAL A 408 -9.08 -3.25 19.93
C VAL A 408 -7.90 -2.58 19.22
N TRP A 409 -8.13 -1.35 18.83
CA TRP A 409 -7.10 -0.44 18.36
C TRP A 409 -6.83 0.61 19.40
N TYR A 410 -5.56 0.90 19.53
CA TYR A 410 -5.14 2.01 20.32
C TYR A 410 -5.43 3.32 19.57
N VAL A 411 -6.29 4.15 20.12
CA VAL A 411 -6.56 5.50 19.64
C VAL A 411 -6.03 6.47 20.67
N SER A 412 -5.26 7.47 20.24
CA SER A 412 -4.75 8.48 21.16
C SER A 412 -5.77 9.57 21.44
N GLU A 413 -5.73 10.14 22.63
CA GLU A 413 -6.60 11.25 23.06
C GLU A 413 -6.49 12.47 22.15
N GLU A 414 -5.27 12.79 21.73
CA GLU A 414 -4.98 13.96 20.90
C GLU A 414 -5.28 13.74 19.41
N LYS A 415 -5.35 12.48 18.98
CA LYS A 415 -5.62 12.12 17.59
C LYS A 415 -6.56 10.94 17.59
N LEU A 416 -7.71 11.09 17.03
CA LEU A 416 -8.64 9.99 16.73
C LEU A 416 -8.06 9.00 15.70
N GLU A 417 -6.73 8.98 15.55
CA GLU A 417 -5.99 8.09 14.67
C GLU A 417 -5.37 6.95 15.48
N PRO A 418 -5.45 5.72 15.00
CA PRO A 418 -4.81 4.60 15.63
C PRO A 418 -3.31 4.82 15.73
N ARG A 419 -2.76 4.66 16.91
CA ARG A 419 -1.32 4.70 17.13
C ARG A 419 -0.71 3.31 16.98
N LEU A 420 0.51 3.29 16.51
CA LEU A 420 1.20 2.10 16.06
C LEU A 420 1.89 1.37 17.21
N GLY A 421 1.89 0.05 17.12
CA GLY A 421 2.17 -0.93 18.12
C GLY A 421 3.58 -1.10 18.68
N GLU A 422 4.51 -0.14 18.56
CA GLU A 422 5.77 -0.20 19.32
C GLU A 422 5.64 0.31 20.77
N ARG A 423 4.45 0.31 21.30
CA ARG A 423 4.13 0.91 22.61
C ARG A 423 3.83 -0.15 23.66
N ALA A 424 4.61 -1.20 23.71
CA ALA A 424 4.48 -2.19 24.77
C ALA A 424 4.66 -1.60 26.19
N GLU A 425 5.24 -0.40 26.29
CA GLU A 425 5.51 0.28 27.56
C GLU A 425 4.55 1.46 27.84
N GLU A 426 3.70 1.82 26.89
CA GLU A 426 2.72 2.88 27.15
C GLU A 426 1.47 2.31 27.83
N PRO A 427 0.92 3.01 28.84
CA PRO A 427 -0.31 2.57 29.47
C PRO A 427 -1.41 2.44 28.41
N ILE A 428 -2.23 1.41 28.56
CA ILE A 428 -3.43 1.20 27.75
C ILE A 428 -4.26 2.47 27.83
N ALA A 429 -4.44 3.14 26.69
CA ALA A 429 -5.23 4.35 26.70
C ALA A 429 -6.71 4.02 26.86
N PRO A 430 -7.47 4.89 27.58
CA PRO A 430 -8.89 4.65 27.84
C PRO A 430 -9.76 4.63 26.57
N TYR A 431 -9.20 4.90 25.39
CA TYR A 431 -9.93 4.89 24.12
C TYR A 431 -9.48 3.79 23.17
N GLU A 432 -9.09 2.66 23.64
CA GLU A 432 -9.03 1.48 22.79
C GLU A 432 -10.41 1.22 22.23
N GLN A 433 -10.52 1.27 20.90
CA GLN A 433 -11.77 1.02 20.21
C GLN A 433 -11.69 -0.32 19.48
N PRO A 434 -12.73 -1.15 19.59
CA PRO A 434 -12.79 -2.39 18.85
C PRO A 434 -12.90 -2.11 17.35
N LEU A 435 -12.27 -2.94 16.54
CA LEU A 435 -12.47 -2.98 15.11
C LEU A 435 -13.82 -3.67 14.81
N ALA A 436 -14.90 -3.02 15.15
CA ALA A 436 -16.21 -3.61 15.05
C ALA A 436 -17.23 -2.61 14.49
N PRO A 437 -17.16 -2.27 13.18
CA PRO A 437 -18.19 -1.43 12.58
C PRO A 437 -19.59 -2.05 12.72
N GLY A 438 -19.67 -3.36 12.87
CA GLY A 438 -20.90 -4.07 13.18
C GLY A 438 -21.55 -3.63 14.49
N ARG A 439 -20.76 -3.35 15.54
CA ARG A 439 -21.28 -2.84 16.81
C ARG A 439 -22.01 -1.52 16.61
N ASP A 440 -21.45 -0.61 15.83
CA ASP A 440 -22.04 0.69 15.59
C ASP A 440 -23.34 0.57 14.78
N VAL A 441 -23.40 -0.41 13.87
CA VAL A 441 -24.61 -0.73 13.09
C VAL A 441 -25.66 -1.41 13.97
N ALA A 442 -25.27 -2.31 14.87
CA ALA A 442 -26.18 -2.91 15.84
C ALA A 442 -26.77 -1.84 16.80
N ALA A 443 -25.92 -0.95 17.32
CA ALA A 443 -26.35 0.17 18.14
C ALA A 443 -27.33 1.10 17.39
N LEU A 444 -27.07 1.41 16.13
CA LEU A 444 -28.01 2.13 15.27
C LEU A 444 -29.35 1.41 15.16
N TYR A 445 -29.33 0.10 14.93
CA TYR A 445 -30.55 -0.69 14.79
C TYR A 445 -31.40 -0.63 16.05
N HIS A 446 -30.81 -0.83 17.22
CA HIS A 446 -31.50 -0.70 18.51
C HIS A 446 -31.97 0.72 18.80
N ALA A 447 -31.19 1.74 18.45
CA ALA A 447 -31.60 3.14 18.61
C ALA A 447 -32.85 3.52 17.78
N MET A 448 -33.11 2.80 16.70
CA MET A 448 -34.32 2.98 15.90
C MET A 448 -35.55 2.29 16.51
N GLU A 449 -35.43 1.47 17.57
CA GLU A 449 -36.55 0.84 18.24
C GLU A 449 -37.50 1.90 18.81
N GLY A 450 -38.78 1.69 18.62
CA GLY A 450 -39.81 2.64 19.06
C GLY A 450 -40.05 3.83 18.15
N TRP A 451 -39.25 4.00 17.11
CA TRP A 451 -39.50 5.03 16.09
C TRP A 451 -40.49 4.54 15.03
N PRO A 452 -41.38 5.41 14.51
CA PRO A 452 -42.26 5.07 13.37
C PRO A 452 -41.45 4.67 12.14
N GLU A 453 -41.93 3.69 11.41
CA GLU A 453 -41.25 3.24 10.17
C GLU A 453 -41.24 4.31 9.08
N GLU A 454 -42.24 5.18 9.09
CA GLU A 454 -42.40 6.28 8.14
C GLU A 454 -41.52 7.49 8.48
N ALA A 455 -40.99 7.58 9.69
CA ALA A 455 -40.08 8.67 10.08
C ALA A 455 -38.84 8.69 9.18
N SER A 456 -38.37 9.87 8.85
CA SER A 456 -37.19 10.02 8.00
C SER A 456 -35.88 9.82 8.76
N VAL A 457 -34.88 9.38 8.04
CA VAL A 457 -33.48 9.31 8.55
C VAL A 457 -33.01 10.68 9.03
N ALA A 458 -33.41 11.76 8.36
CA ALA A 458 -33.06 13.12 8.78
C ALA A 458 -33.63 13.46 10.16
N GLU A 459 -34.91 13.16 10.42
CA GLU A 459 -35.56 13.40 11.73
C GLU A 459 -34.88 12.58 12.84
N PHE A 460 -34.54 11.33 12.57
CA PHE A 460 -33.81 10.48 13.49
C PHE A 460 -32.43 11.08 13.81
N LEU A 461 -31.65 11.46 12.83
CA LEU A 461 -30.30 11.99 13.01
C LEU A 461 -30.26 13.36 13.67
N LEU A 462 -31.34 14.14 13.65
CA LEU A 462 -31.43 15.36 14.46
C LEU A 462 -31.43 15.08 15.97
N ARG A 463 -31.88 13.90 16.39
CA ARG A 463 -31.87 13.49 17.80
C ARG A 463 -30.73 12.53 18.15
N HIS A 464 -30.23 11.79 17.17
CA HIS A 464 -29.24 10.73 17.31
C HIS A 464 -28.08 10.94 16.34
N SER A 465 -27.44 12.12 16.41
CA SER A 465 -26.36 12.52 15.49
C SER A 465 -25.12 11.63 15.56
N GLU A 466 -24.91 10.93 16.65
CA GLU A 466 -23.86 9.94 16.87
C GLU A 466 -23.91 8.79 15.86
N HIS A 467 -25.08 8.44 15.37
CA HIS A 467 -25.26 7.34 14.41
C HIS A 467 -25.02 7.74 12.93
N ARG A 468 -24.66 8.99 12.63
CA ARG A 468 -24.50 9.46 11.25
C ARG A 468 -23.54 8.59 10.41
N HIS A 469 -22.45 8.11 11.01
CA HIS A 469 -21.46 7.29 10.30
C HIS A 469 -21.99 5.87 10.04
N ALA A 470 -22.72 5.28 10.99
CA ALA A 470 -23.35 3.98 10.82
C ALA A 470 -24.44 4.04 9.74
N VAL A 471 -25.30 5.07 9.74
CA VAL A 471 -26.31 5.31 8.70
C VAL A 471 -25.65 5.40 7.32
N ARG A 472 -24.61 6.23 7.19
CA ARG A 472 -23.90 6.39 5.92
C ARG A 472 -23.30 5.05 5.46
N ARG A 473 -22.69 4.27 6.35
CA ARG A 473 -22.15 2.95 6.06
C ARG A 473 -23.22 2.01 5.49
N VAL A 474 -24.35 1.89 6.17
CA VAL A 474 -25.46 1.03 5.74
C VAL A 474 -25.97 1.42 4.34
N GLN A 475 -26.13 2.71 4.08
CA GLN A 475 -26.56 3.21 2.78
C GLN A 475 -25.53 2.93 1.67
N ILE A 476 -24.22 3.06 1.96
CA ILE A 476 -23.16 2.76 0.98
C ILE A 476 -23.13 1.25 0.66
N VAL A 477 -23.17 0.39 1.68
CA VAL A 477 -23.10 -1.06 1.48
C VAL A 477 -24.28 -1.60 0.69
N ALA A 478 -25.44 -0.96 0.79
CA ALA A 478 -26.62 -1.33 -0.01
C ALA A 478 -26.36 -1.24 -1.52
N GLU A 479 -25.49 -0.33 -1.95
CA GLU A 479 -25.12 -0.12 -3.36
C GLU A 479 -23.74 -0.69 -3.71
N ALA A 480 -22.86 -0.83 -2.72
CA ALA A 480 -21.48 -1.27 -2.89
C ALA A 480 -21.18 -2.49 -2.00
N PRO A 481 -21.53 -3.71 -2.44
CA PRO A 481 -21.53 -4.91 -1.59
C PRO A 481 -20.16 -5.31 -1.03
N TYR A 482 -19.05 -4.95 -1.70
CA TYR A 482 -17.70 -5.19 -1.20
C TYR A 482 -17.18 -4.11 -0.23
N ALA A 483 -17.96 -3.07 0.03
CA ALA A 483 -17.61 -2.03 0.99
C ALA A 483 -17.65 -2.54 2.45
N GLU A 484 -18.34 -3.65 2.71
CA GLU A 484 -18.38 -4.27 4.03
C GLU A 484 -17.34 -5.39 4.17
N ILE A 485 -16.52 -5.29 5.18
CA ILE A 485 -15.42 -6.24 5.43
C ILE A 485 -15.70 -7.14 6.64
N ARG A 486 -16.96 -7.46 6.89
CA ARG A 486 -17.46 -8.22 8.05
C ARG A 486 -16.66 -9.48 8.37
N ASP A 487 -16.39 -10.29 7.34
CA ASP A 487 -15.69 -11.58 7.51
C ASP A 487 -14.24 -11.39 7.99
N ASN A 488 -13.71 -10.18 7.84
CA ASN A 488 -12.35 -9.81 8.20
C ASN A 488 -12.24 -9.14 9.56
N THR A 489 -13.33 -8.52 10.01
CA THR A 489 -13.34 -7.79 11.28
C THR A 489 -13.82 -8.66 12.44
N ILE A 490 -14.55 -9.73 12.14
CA ILE A 490 -15.24 -10.54 13.15
C ILE A 490 -14.72 -11.98 13.18
N ALA A 491 -14.14 -12.47 12.10
CA ALA A 491 -13.54 -13.79 12.10
C ALA A 491 -12.55 -13.93 13.27
N CYS A 492 -12.76 -14.94 14.12
CA CYS A 492 -12.02 -15.10 15.37
C CYS A 492 -10.54 -15.40 15.16
N ASP A 493 -10.18 -15.98 14.03
CA ASP A 493 -8.84 -16.40 13.64
C ASP A 493 -8.06 -15.32 12.90
N LEU A 494 -8.70 -14.20 12.50
CA LEU A 494 -8.04 -13.12 11.78
C LEU A 494 -7.41 -12.13 12.76
N LEU A 495 -6.08 -12.12 12.80
CA LEU A 495 -5.32 -11.15 13.58
C LEU A 495 -5.26 -9.79 12.88
N PRO A 496 -5.10 -8.68 13.62
CA PRO A 496 -4.92 -7.36 13.02
C PRO A 496 -3.76 -7.29 12.03
N ILE A 497 -2.68 -8.01 12.27
CA ILE A 497 -1.53 -8.10 11.36
C ILE A 497 -1.92 -8.63 9.97
N ASP A 498 -2.92 -9.50 9.88
CA ASP A 498 -3.38 -10.05 8.62
C ASP A 498 -4.09 -8.99 7.76
N MET A 499 -4.76 -8.04 8.38
CA MET A 499 -5.34 -6.89 7.69
C MET A 499 -4.26 -5.97 7.12
N LEU A 500 -3.10 -5.87 7.78
CA LEU A 500 -1.98 -5.06 7.30
C LEU A 500 -1.31 -5.67 6.06
N ARG A 501 -1.45 -6.97 5.84
CA ARG A 501 -0.96 -7.67 4.65
C ARG A 501 -1.67 -7.23 3.37
N CYS A 502 -2.87 -6.65 3.47
CA CYS A 502 -3.55 -6.11 2.29
C CYS A 502 -2.72 -5.03 1.58
N LYS A 503 -1.73 -4.41 2.24
CA LYS A 503 -0.76 -3.53 1.59
C LYS A 503 0.05 -4.20 0.49
N LEU A 504 0.30 -5.49 0.58
CA LEU A 504 0.94 -6.25 -0.50
C LEU A 504 0.06 -6.26 -1.76
N SER A 505 -1.20 -6.59 -1.61
CA SER A 505 -2.13 -6.65 -2.75
C SER A 505 -2.56 -5.26 -3.23
N PHE A 506 -2.85 -4.37 -2.31
CA PHE A 506 -3.51 -3.08 -2.56
C PHE A 506 -2.54 -2.01 -3.05
N PHE A 507 -1.46 -1.79 -2.31
CA PHE A 507 -0.42 -0.83 -2.68
C PHE A 507 0.67 -1.45 -3.55
N GLY A 508 0.91 -2.74 -3.44
CA GLY A 508 1.97 -3.45 -4.12
C GLY A 508 3.29 -3.47 -3.34
N ALA A 509 3.22 -3.45 -2.00
CA ALA A 509 4.42 -3.50 -1.17
C ALA A 509 5.22 -4.80 -1.40
N MET A 510 6.56 -4.67 -1.51
CA MET A 510 7.45 -5.79 -1.87
C MET A 510 8.01 -6.52 -0.65
N HIS A 511 8.24 -5.81 0.43
CA HIS A 511 8.79 -6.37 1.66
C HIS A 511 7.76 -6.19 2.76
N PHE A 512 7.58 -7.25 3.53
CA PHE A 512 6.63 -7.28 4.63
C PHE A 512 7.34 -7.85 5.85
N ASP A 513 7.75 -6.98 6.78
CA ASP A 513 8.45 -7.34 8.01
C ASP A 513 7.52 -7.11 9.20
N PRO A 514 6.78 -8.14 9.66
CA PRO A 514 5.95 -8.03 10.85
C PRO A 514 6.82 -7.85 12.09
N ARG A 515 6.54 -6.80 12.85
CA ARG A 515 7.24 -6.50 14.11
C ARG A 515 6.42 -6.93 15.33
N SER A 516 5.10 -6.97 15.17
CA SER A 516 4.16 -7.44 16.17
C SER A 516 2.83 -7.77 15.48
N ASP A 517 1.85 -8.29 16.22
CA ASP A 517 0.49 -8.52 15.72
C ASP A 517 -0.22 -7.24 15.26
N ARG A 518 0.30 -6.07 15.64
CA ARG A 518 -0.32 -4.77 15.38
C ARG A 518 0.50 -3.87 14.47
N TRP A 519 1.70 -4.25 14.09
CA TRP A 519 2.61 -3.37 13.37
C TRP A 519 3.53 -4.09 12.40
N VAL A 520 3.70 -3.50 11.22
CA VAL A 520 4.52 -4.05 10.14
C VAL A 520 5.33 -2.96 9.46
N ARG A 521 6.56 -3.31 9.09
CA ARG A 521 7.35 -2.55 8.12
C ARG A 521 7.14 -3.13 6.74
N ILE A 522 6.96 -2.25 5.78
CA ILE A 522 6.85 -2.61 4.36
C ILE A 522 7.85 -1.79 3.54
N CYS A 523 8.19 -2.31 2.37
CA CYS A 523 8.98 -1.61 1.37
C CYS A 523 8.15 -1.43 0.11
N MET A 524 8.11 -0.20 -0.38
CA MET A 524 7.46 0.16 -1.64
C MET A 524 8.51 0.35 -2.73
N PHE A 525 8.19 -0.07 -3.96
CA PHE A 525 9.07 0.00 -5.13
C PHE A 525 10.40 -0.75 -4.99
N GLY A 526 10.56 -1.64 -4.01
CA GLY A 526 11.69 -2.55 -4.00
C GLY A 526 11.70 -3.39 -5.27
N ASN A 527 12.85 -3.58 -5.88
CA ASN A 527 13.08 -4.24 -7.17
C ASN A 527 12.44 -3.57 -8.39
N ALA A 528 11.61 -2.53 -8.25
CA ALA A 528 11.04 -1.81 -9.37
C ALA A 528 12.14 -1.16 -10.23
N PRO A 529 11.94 -1.04 -11.54
CA PRO A 529 12.89 -0.32 -12.40
C PRO A 529 13.02 1.13 -11.97
N TYR A 530 14.22 1.67 -12.06
CA TYR A 530 14.46 3.11 -11.94
C TYR A 530 14.03 3.84 -13.23
N PRO A 531 13.91 5.19 -13.24
CA PRO A 531 13.53 5.95 -14.43
C PRO A 531 14.30 5.59 -15.70
N GLU A 532 15.60 5.39 -15.59
CA GLU A 532 16.47 5.02 -16.69
C GLU A 532 16.27 3.60 -17.23
N GLU A 533 15.57 2.76 -16.49
CA GLU A 533 15.33 1.36 -16.81
C GLU A 533 13.89 1.09 -17.27
N LEU A 534 12.99 2.07 -17.17
CA LEU A 534 11.56 1.90 -17.45
C LEU A 534 11.25 1.47 -18.89
N SER A 535 12.12 1.77 -19.85
CA SER A 535 11.97 1.36 -21.24
C SER A 535 12.27 -0.12 -21.50
N ALA A 536 12.83 -0.83 -20.53
CA ALA A 536 13.14 -2.24 -20.65
C ALA A 536 11.86 -3.08 -20.71
N ARG A 537 11.73 -3.96 -21.73
CA ARG A 537 10.52 -4.73 -22.03
C ARG A 537 10.09 -5.75 -20.96
N ASP A 538 10.94 -6.07 -20.00
CA ASP A 538 10.68 -7.08 -18.96
C ASP A 538 10.11 -6.51 -17.67
N GLY A 539 9.39 -5.39 -17.75
CA GLY A 539 8.96 -4.58 -16.61
C GLY A 539 8.16 -5.27 -15.51
N ASP A 540 7.51 -6.40 -15.76
CA ASP A 540 6.65 -7.06 -14.76
C ASP A 540 7.35 -8.14 -13.92
N PHE A 541 8.54 -8.61 -14.31
CA PHE A 541 9.28 -9.64 -13.56
C PHE A 541 9.96 -9.12 -12.28
N TRP A 542 10.00 -7.82 -12.09
CA TRP A 542 10.59 -7.21 -10.91
C TRP A 542 9.88 -7.58 -9.60
N ILE A 543 8.65 -8.07 -9.65
CA ILE A 543 7.89 -8.50 -8.47
C ILE A 543 8.45 -9.78 -7.82
N TYR A 544 9.20 -10.57 -8.58
CA TYR A 544 9.88 -11.76 -8.11
C TYR A 544 11.33 -11.73 -8.59
N PRO A 545 12.18 -10.93 -7.93
CA PRO A 545 13.60 -10.89 -8.27
C PRO A 545 14.25 -12.24 -8.01
N ASP A 546 15.24 -12.57 -8.80
CA ASP A 546 16.09 -13.72 -8.46
C ASP A 546 16.79 -13.46 -7.11
N PRO A 547 16.92 -14.47 -6.26
CA PRO A 547 17.66 -14.31 -5.01
C PRO A 547 19.09 -13.83 -5.30
N PRO A 548 19.72 -13.10 -4.34
CA PRO A 548 21.11 -12.70 -4.52
C PRO A 548 21.97 -13.93 -4.73
N GLU A 549 22.87 -13.84 -5.70
CA GLU A 549 23.95 -14.82 -5.76
C GLU A 549 24.72 -14.73 -4.44
N THR A 550 24.69 -15.78 -3.67
CA THR A 550 25.60 -15.91 -2.53
C THR A 550 27.02 -15.95 -3.12
N PRO A 551 27.92 -15.05 -2.73
CA PRO A 551 29.30 -15.24 -3.09
C PRO A 551 29.70 -16.65 -2.66
N ASP A 552 30.28 -17.43 -3.59
CA ASP A 552 30.78 -18.76 -3.29
C ASP A 552 31.61 -18.70 -2.00
N ALA A 553 31.20 -19.51 -1.00
CA ALA A 553 31.85 -19.61 0.30
C ALA A 553 33.25 -20.23 0.22
#